data_c1ac4b08a1690a6aec3304faca39873c
#
_entry.id   c1ac4b08a1690a6aec3304faca39873c
#
_cell.length_a   1.000
_cell.length_b   1.000
_cell.length_c   1.000
_cell.angle_alpha   90.00
_cell.angle_beta   90.00
_cell.angle_gamma   90.00
#
_symmetry.space_group_name_H-M   'P 1'
#
loop_
_entity.id
_entity.type
_entity.pdbx_description
1 polymer ?
#
loop_
_entity_poly.entity_id
_entity_poly.type
_entity_poly.pdbx_seq_one_letter_code
_entity_poly.pdbx_strand_id
1 'polypeptide(L)'
;PDDAGLAARYAVRRIADSARGFPCRVSLRDAAVGEELLLVPYWHQPAASPYRACGPVFIRRGAMPARLAANAVPPYVAQRLVSVRAYDHADCLVAAEVMEGVQVGAWLGSQLDDPGIAYAHLHSARHGCYLCHAGRALR
;
A
#
# COMPACT_ATOMS: atom_id res chain seq x y z
N PRO A 1 8.97 -2.22 21.83
CA PRO A 1 9.97 -1.22 22.17
C PRO A 1 9.36 0.02 22.81
N ASP A 2 10.10 0.71 23.64
CA ASP A 2 9.70 2.00 24.21
C ASP A 2 9.75 3.12 23.17
N ASP A 3 9.28 4.30 23.52
CA ASP A 3 9.24 5.43 22.58
C ASP A 3 10.63 5.88 22.15
N ALA A 4 11.64 5.77 23.01
CA ALA A 4 13.02 6.09 22.65
C ALA A 4 13.57 5.11 21.62
N GLY A 5 13.29 3.82 21.77
CA GLY A 5 13.66 2.79 20.81
C GLY A 5 12.95 2.96 19.47
N LEU A 6 11.70 3.38 19.48
CA LEU A 6 10.95 3.72 18.27
C LEU A 6 11.55 4.93 17.57
N ALA A 7 11.84 6.01 18.32
CA ALA A 7 12.42 7.23 17.75
C ALA A 7 13.77 6.98 17.09
N ALA A 8 14.60 6.09 17.65
CA ALA A 8 15.88 5.71 17.07
C ALA A 8 15.72 5.01 15.70
N ARG A 9 14.55 4.49 15.40
CA ARG A 9 14.19 3.86 14.13
C ARG A 9 13.30 4.74 13.25
N TYR A 10 13.17 6.02 13.59
CA TYR A 10 12.26 6.97 12.93
C TYR A 10 10.80 6.52 12.96
N ALA A 11 10.42 5.77 13.97
CA ALA A 11 9.06 5.26 14.15
C ALA A 11 8.33 6.04 15.24
N VAL A 12 7.02 6.14 15.11
CA VAL A 12 6.17 6.88 16.05
C VAL A 12 4.93 6.05 16.38
N ARG A 13 4.54 6.03 17.65
CA ARG A 13 3.30 5.41 18.10
C ARG A 13 2.13 6.36 17.83
N ARG A 14 1.01 5.80 17.36
CA ARG A 14 -0.23 6.54 17.07
C ARG A 14 -1.44 5.76 17.57
N ILE A 15 -2.49 6.49 17.93
CA ILE A 15 -3.81 5.93 18.23
C ILE A 15 -4.76 6.40 17.14
N ALA A 16 -5.49 5.49 16.51
CA ALA A 16 -6.45 5.83 15.48
C ALA A 16 -7.58 6.67 16.07
N ASP A 17 -7.81 7.86 15.52
CA ASP A 17 -8.85 8.79 15.93
C ASP A 17 -9.95 8.95 14.86
N SER A 18 -9.85 8.21 13.77
CA SER A 18 -10.86 8.17 12.72
C SER A 18 -10.91 6.78 12.09
N ALA A 19 -12.04 6.43 11.49
CA ALA A 19 -12.26 5.11 10.93
C ALA A 19 -11.53 4.86 9.58
N ARG A 20 -11.05 5.91 8.91
CA ARG A 20 -10.46 5.82 7.57
C ARG A 20 -9.12 6.53 7.43
N GLY A 21 -8.55 7.01 8.52
CA GLY A 21 -7.30 7.78 8.50
C GLY A 21 -6.05 6.96 8.77
N PHE A 22 -6.17 5.68 9.14
CA PHE A 22 -5.07 4.84 9.62
C PHE A 22 -5.02 3.50 8.90
N PRO A 23 -4.64 3.48 7.61
CA PRO A 23 -4.56 2.23 6.84
C PRO A 23 -3.38 1.37 7.29
N CYS A 24 -3.67 0.14 7.71
CA CYS A 24 -2.64 -0.80 8.14
C CYS A 24 -2.05 -1.56 6.95
N ARG A 25 -0.73 -1.45 6.76
CA ARG A 25 -0.03 -2.09 5.63
C ARG A 25 -0.02 -3.61 5.72
N VAL A 26 -0.12 -4.18 6.91
CA VAL A 26 -0.06 -5.64 7.12
C VAL A 26 -1.41 -6.29 6.88
N SER A 27 -2.47 -5.78 7.51
CA SER A 27 -3.82 -6.36 7.39
C SER A 27 -4.58 -5.87 6.16
N LEU A 28 -4.10 -4.83 5.49
CA LEU A 28 -4.75 -4.15 4.36
C LEU A 28 -6.17 -3.67 4.69
N ARG A 29 -6.34 -3.20 5.92
CA ARG A 29 -7.58 -2.64 6.46
C ARG A 29 -7.28 -1.38 7.23
N ASP A 30 -8.24 -0.47 7.28
CA ASP A 30 -8.16 0.67 8.19
C ASP A 30 -8.27 0.18 9.64
N ALA A 31 -7.46 0.77 10.53
CA ALA A 31 -7.60 0.54 11.96
C ALA A 31 -8.90 1.15 12.47
N ALA A 32 -9.52 0.50 13.44
CA ALA A 32 -10.68 1.03 14.13
C ALA A 32 -10.24 2.16 15.08
N VAL A 33 -11.17 3.08 15.36
CA VAL A 33 -10.92 4.16 16.33
C VAL A 33 -10.50 3.55 17.68
N GLY A 34 -9.42 4.08 18.25
CA GLY A 34 -8.86 3.61 19.51
C GLY A 34 -7.77 2.55 19.39
N GLU A 35 -7.60 1.95 18.22
CA GLU A 35 -6.52 0.99 18.01
C GLU A 35 -5.15 1.67 17.92
N GLU A 36 -4.13 0.99 18.44
CA GLU A 36 -2.74 1.44 18.42
C GLU A 36 -2.04 0.99 17.15
N LEU A 37 -1.28 1.92 16.54
CA LEU A 37 -0.46 1.66 15.38
C LEU A 37 0.94 2.25 15.58
N LEU A 38 1.87 1.73 14.76
CA LEU A 38 3.17 2.39 14.54
C LEU A 38 3.15 3.02 13.16
N LEU A 39 3.68 4.22 13.07
CA LEU A 39 4.03 4.87 11.81
C LEU A 39 5.53 4.66 11.60
N VAL A 40 5.91 3.94 10.55
CA VAL A 40 7.29 3.51 10.34
C VAL A 40 7.75 3.75 8.91
N PRO A 41 9.05 4.03 8.68
CA PRO A 41 9.61 4.02 7.34
C PRO A 41 9.56 2.62 6.74
N TYR A 42 9.20 2.54 5.46
CA TYR A 42 9.14 1.28 4.74
C TYR A 42 9.66 1.45 3.32
N TRP A 43 10.56 0.58 2.90
CA TRP A 43 11.04 0.52 1.53
C TRP A 43 10.00 -0.17 0.65
N HIS A 44 8.98 0.56 0.23
CA HIS A 44 7.90 0.01 -0.60
C HIS A 44 8.34 -0.24 -2.04
N GLN A 45 9.36 0.48 -2.53
CA GLN A 45 9.99 0.23 -3.82
C GLN A 45 11.50 0.01 -3.62
N PRO A 46 11.91 -1.22 -3.26
CA PRO A 46 13.32 -1.50 -2.94
C PRO A 46 14.18 -1.77 -4.17
N ALA A 47 13.60 -1.78 -5.36
CA ALA A 47 14.29 -2.10 -6.60
C ALA A 47 15.49 -1.19 -6.85
N ALA A 48 16.51 -1.72 -7.53
CA ALA A 48 17.68 -0.95 -7.97
C ALA A 48 17.35 -0.20 -9.26
N SER A 49 16.42 0.77 -9.17
CA SER A 49 15.95 1.60 -10.28
C SER A 49 15.83 3.05 -9.83
N PRO A 50 15.65 4.01 -10.77
CA PRO A 50 15.40 5.41 -10.39
C PRO A 50 14.15 5.61 -9.52
N TYR A 51 13.25 4.65 -9.51
CA TYR A 51 12.00 4.71 -8.74
C TYR A 51 12.13 4.17 -7.31
N ARG A 52 13.33 3.75 -6.90
CA ARG A 52 13.60 3.29 -5.53
C ARG A 52 13.10 4.30 -4.52
N ALA A 53 12.26 3.85 -3.58
CA ALA A 53 11.58 4.77 -2.68
C ALA A 53 11.26 4.15 -1.32
N CYS A 54 11.41 4.96 -0.28
CA CYS A 54 11.01 4.68 1.09
C CYS A 54 9.97 5.72 1.51
N GLY A 55 8.99 5.31 2.28
CA GLY A 55 7.99 6.22 2.82
C GLY A 55 7.28 5.64 4.03
N PRO A 56 6.51 6.48 4.75
CA PRO A 56 5.84 6.03 5.96
C PRO A 56 4.66 5.12 5.66
N VAL A 57 4.52 4.07 6.48
CA VAL A 57 3.34 3.21 6.50
C VAL A 57 2.88 3.00 7.93
N PHE A 58 1.58 2.73 8.11
CA PHE A 58 1.03 2.34 9.41
C PHE A 58 1.02 0.82 9.56
N ILE A 59 1.35 0.35 10.76
CA ILE A 59 1.21 -1.05 11.15
C ILE A 59 0.42 -1.10 12.44
N ARG A 60 -0.75 -1.73 12.42
CA ARG A 60 -1.61 -1.90 13.59
C ARG A 60 -1.00 -2.94 14.54
N ARG A 61 -1.05 -2.69 15.83
CA ARG A 61 -0.60 -3.63 16.85
C ARG A 61 -1.39 -4.94 16.74
N GLY A 62 -0.67 -6.05 16.67
CA GLY A 62 -1.27 -7.38 16.55
C GLY A 62 -1.84 -7.70 15.18
N ALA A 63 -1.56 -6.89 14.14
CA ALA A 63 -2.07 -7.14 12.79
C ALA A 63 -1.56 -8.46 12.23
N MET A 64 -2.48 -9.20 11.60
CA MET A 64 -2.16 -10.41 10.84
C MET A 64 -2.08 -10.06 9.35
N PRO A 65 -1.19 -10.72 8.58
CA PRO A 65 -1.12 -10.51 7.13
C PRO A 65 -2.47 -10.76 6.47
N ALA A 66 -2.82 -9.88 5.53
CA ALA A 66 -4.06 -10.00 4.78
C ALA A 66 -4.05 -11.28 3.93
N ARG A 67 -5.21 -11.95 3.87
CA ARG A 67 -5.47 -13.07 2.98
C ARG A 67 -6.60 -12.68 2.05
N LEU A 68 -6.27 -12.39 0.80
CA LEU A 68 -7.22 -11.97 -0.21
C LEU A 68 -7.40 -13.06 -1.25
N ALA A 69 -8.65 -13.26 -1.69
CA ALA A 69 -8.93 -14.07 -2.86
C ALA A 69 -8.31 -13.44 -4.11
N ALA A 70 -8.04 -14.23 -5.14
CA ALA A 70 -7.59 -13.72 -6.42
C ALA A 70 -8.58 -12.66 -6.94
N ASN A 71 -8.06 -11.59 -7.50
CA ASN A 71 -8.82 -10.43 -8.03
C ASN A 71 -9.58 -9.61 -6.97
N ALA A 72 -9.41 -9.91 -5.69
CA ALA A 72 -10.02 -9.13 -4.63
C ALA A 72 -9.24 -7.82 -4.41
N VAL A 73 -9.97 -6.72 -4.34
CA VAL A 73 -9.42 -5.41 -3.98
C VAL A 73 -9.60 -5.21 -2.48
N PRO A 74 -8.53 -4.86 -1.73
CA PRO A 74 -8.68 -4.61 -0.30
C PRO A 74 -9.73 -3.53 -0.02
N PRO A 75 -10.57 -3.68 1.01
CA PRO A 75 -11.60 -2.69 1.33
C PRO A 75 -11.04 -1.27 1.52
N TYR A 76 -9.86 -1.14 2.12
CA TYR A 76 -9.27 0.17 2.36
C TYR A 76 -8.80 0.87 1.07
N VAL A 77 -8.52 0.12 0.01
CA VAL A 77 -8.29 0.65 -1.33
C VAL A 77 -9.61 1.12 -1.96
N ALA A 78 -10.63 0.27 -1.91
CA ALA A 78 -11.94 0.58 -2.51
C ALA A 78 -12.58 1.85 -1.96
N GLN A 79 -12.22 2.25 -0.75
CA GLN A 79 -12.79 3.41 -0.06
C GLN A 79 -12.01 4.72 -0.28
N ARG A 80 -10.98 4.72 -1.13
CA ARG A 80 -10.07 5.86 -1.32
C ARG A 80 -9.95 6.28 -2.77
N LEU A 81 -9.49 7.51 -2.94
CA LEU A 81 -8.89 7.96 -4.20
C LEU A 81 -7.45 7.41 -4.23
N VAL A 82 -7.09 6.73 -5.31
CA VAL A 82 -5.87 5.93 -5.39
C VAL A 82 -5.02 6.36 -6.58
N SER A 83 -3.72 6.44 -6.38
CA SER A 83 -2.72 6.52 -7.45
C SER A 83 -2.23 5.10 -7.72
N VAL A 84 -2.48 4.60 -8.93
CA VAL A 84 -2.02 3.28 -9.36
C VAL A 84 -0.83 3.46 -10.28
N ARG A 85 0.25 2.73 -10.02
CA ARG A 85 1.53 2.86 -10.70
C ARG A 85 1.99 1.50 -11.19
N ALA A 86 2.04 1.32 -12.50
CA ALA A 86 2.45 0.05 -13.12
C ALA A 86 3.93 0.12 -13.54
N TYR A 87 4.65 -0.94 -13.22
CA TYR A 87 6.08 -1.07 -13.48
C TYR A 87 6.35 -2.21 -14.47
N ASP A 88 7.40 -2.04 -15.28
CA ASP A 88 7.88 -3.09 -16.17
C ASP A 88 8.84 -4.07 -15.45
N HIS A 89 9.41 -5.02 -16.19
CA HIS A 89 10.30 -6.03 -15.66
C HIS A 89 11.70 -5.47 -15.26
N ALA A 90 11.99 -4.23 -15.61
CA ALA A 90 13.18 -3.50 -15.18
C ALA A 90 12.89 -2.55 -13.99
N ASP A 91 11.72 -2.69 -13.36
CA ASP A 91 11.28 -1.88 -12.23
C ASP A 91 11.15 -0.39 -12.57
N CYS A 92 10.84 -0.08 -13.82
CA CYS A 92 10.59 1.28 -14.27
C CYS A 92 9.09 1.53 -14.44
N LEU A 93 8.66 2.74 -14.05
CA LEU A 93 7.27 3.16 -14.17
C LEU A 93 6.91 3.35 -15.64
N VAL A 94 5.87 2.67 -16.11
CA VAL A 94 5.43 2.71 -17.52
C VAL A 94 3.98 3.15 -17.69
N ALA A 95 3.17 3.09 -16.65
CA ALA A 95 1.79 3.58 -16.68
C ALA A 95 1.37 4.03 -15.28
N ALA A 96 0.61 5.09 -15.20
CA ALA A 96 0.09 5.60 -13.93
C ALA A 96 -1.26 6.26 -14.16
N GLU A 97 -2.13 6.15 -13.15
CA GLU A 97 -3.45 6.75 -13.18
C GLU A 97 -3.93 7.08 -11.78
N VAL A 98 -4.78 8.07 -11.65
CA VAL A 98 -5.50 8.39 -10.41
C VAL A 98 -6.97 8.05 -10.62
N MET A 99 -7.55 7.28 -9.71
CA MET A 99 -8.94 6.84 -9.84
C MET A 99 -9.56 6.54 -8.48
N GLU A 100 -10.87 6.45 -8.46
CA GLU A 100 -11.59 5.92 -7.30
C GLU A 100 -11.21 4.45 -7.10
N GLY A 101 -11.04 4.04 -5.83
CA GLY A 101 -10.58 2.70 -5.50
C GLY A 101 -11.44 1.57 -6.06
N VAL A 102 -12.75 1.82 -6.24
CA VAL A 102 -13.66 0.84 -6.85
C VAL A 102 -13.36 0.54 -8.32
N GLN A 103 -12.59 1.40 -8.99
CA GLN A 103 -12.20 1.24 -10.40
C GLN A 103 -10.87 0.49 -10.57
N VAL A 104 -10.12 0.31 -9.48
CA VAL A 104 -8.76 -0.24 -9.50
C VAL A 104 -8.72 -1.66 -10.07
N GLY A 105 -9.67 -2.51 -9.67
CA GLY A 105 -9.71 -3.91 -10.13
C GLY A 105 -9.79 -4.03 -11.65
N ALA A 106 -10.66 -3.25 -12.28
CA ALA A 106 -10.82 -3.26 -13.74
C ALA A 106 -9.56 -2.73 -14.45
N TRP A 107 -8.98 -1.65 -13.92
CA TRP A 107 -7.77 -1.06 -14.49
C TRP A 107 -6.58 -2.03 -14.40
N LEU A 108 -6.38 -2.67 -13.24
CA LEU A 108 -5.32 -3.66 -13.05
C LEU A 108 -5.51 -4.86 -13.96
N GLY A 109 -6.74 -5.36 -14.10
CA GLY A 109 -7.04 -6.46 -15.00
C GLY A 109 -6.62 -6.15 -16.43
N SER A 110 -6.91 -4.96 -16.91
CA SER A 110 -6.52 -4.49 -18.24
C SER A 110 -5.00 -4.35 -18.37
N GLN A 111 -4.34 -3.71 -17.40
CA GLN A 111 -2.89 -3.48 -17.47
C GLN A 111 -2.09 -4.78 -17.36
N LEU A 112 -2.50 -5.70 -16.50
CA LEU A 112 -1.79 -6.97 -16.31
C LEU A 112 -2.00 -7.96 -17.46
N ASP A 113 -2.90 -7.69 -18.38
CA ASP A 113 -2.98 -8.42 -19.65
C ASP A 113 -1.79 -8.08 -20.58
N ASP A 114 -1.18 -6.93 -20.43
CA ASP A 114 0.05 -6.57 -21.13
C ASP A 114 1.24 -7.32 -20.54
N PRO A 115 1.94 -8.20 -21.28
CA PRO A 115 3.08 -8.94 -20.75
C PRO A 115 4.28 -8.05 -20.41
N GLY A 116 4.33 -6.82 -20.90
CA GLY A 116 5.34 -5.83 -20.54
C GLY A 116 5.17 -5.25 -19.15
N ILE A 117 3.99 -5.37 -18.54
CA ILE A 117 3.72 -4.94 -17.18
C ILE A 117 4.04 -6.09 -16.22
N ALA A 118 4.94 -5.86 -15.27
CA ALA A 118 5.35 -6.86 -14.30
C ALA A 118 4.46 -6.84 -13.04
N TYR A 119 4.17 -5.66 -12.52
CA TYR A 119 3.39 -5.45 -11.30
C TYR A 119 2.93 -4.00 -11.19
N ALA A 120 2.12 -3.73 -10.18
CA ALA A 120 1.69 -2.38 -9.86
C ALA A 120 1.77 -2.11 -8.35
N HIS A 121 1.96 -0.85 -8.00
CA HIS A 121 1.85 -0.35 -6.63
C HIS A 121 0.66 0.60 -6.53
N LEU A 122 -0.06 0.53 -5.43
CA LEU A 122 -1.17 1.40 -5.11
C LEU A 122 -0.77 2.33 -3.97
N HIS A 123 -1.02 3.60 -4.17
CA HIS A 123 -0.75 4.65 -3.19
C HIS A 123 -2.03 5.45 -2.92
N SER A 124 -2.17 5.97 -1.71
CA SER A 124 -3.19 6.98 -1.44
C SER A 124 -2.90 8.21 -2.30
N ALA A 125 -3.87 8.67 -3.09
CA ALA A 125 -3.67 9.84 -3.94
C ALA A 125 -3.50 11.12 -3.13
N ARG A 126 -4.14 11.23 -1.96
CA ARG A 126 -4.10 12.43 -1.12
C ARG A 126 -2.80 12.57 -0.35
N HIS A 127 -2.38 11.53 0.35
CA HIS A 127 -1.18 11.55 1.20
C HIS A 127 0.05 10.99 0.48
N GLY A 128 -0.14 10.29 -0.63
CA GLY A 128 0.95 9.65 -1.37
C GLY A 128 1.49 8.37 -0.74
N CYS A 129 0.97 7.95 0.40
CA CYS A 129 1.49 6.77 1.11
C CYS A 129 1.19 5.48 0.37
N TYR A 130 2.17 4.58 0.37
CA TYR A 130 2.02 3.25 -0.20
C TYR A 130 0.94 2.44 0.52
N LEU A 131 0.05 1.81 -0.24
CA LEU A 131 -1.03 0.97 0.28
C LEU A 131 -0.74 -0.51 0.08
N CYS A 132 -0.50 -0.95 -1.15
CA CYS A 132 -0.25 -2.37 -1.42
C CYS A 132 0.34 -2.60 -2.81
N HIS A 133 0.79 -3.84 -3.01
CA HIS A 133 1.33 -4.38 -4.25
C HIS A 133 0.26 -5.21 -4.97
N ALA A 134 0.24 -5.14 -6.29
CA ALA A 134 -0.60 -5.99 -7.14
C ALA A 134 0.26 -6.65 -8.21
N GLY A 135 0.05 -7.95 -8.39
CA GLY A 135 0.73 -8.73 -9.41
C GLY A 135 -0.17 -9.80 -9.97
N ARG A 136 0.33 -10.56 -10.95
CA ARG A 136 -0.41 -11.69 -11.50
C ARG A 136 -0.54 -12.77 -10.46
N ALA A 137 -1.69 -13.45 -10.45
CA ALA A 137 -1.88 -14.63 -9.62
C ALA A 137 -0.89 -15.72 -10.04
N LEU A 138 -0.30 -16.40 -9.05
CA LEU A 138 0.50 -17.60 -9.31
C LEU A 138 -0.43 -18.72 -9.78
N ARG A 139 -0.02 -19.43 -10.82
CA ARG A 139 -0.74 -20.59 -11.35
C ARG A 139 -0.15 -21.88 -10.80
#